data_7c254a5457d06d9b9e355f1208bd5673
#
_entry.id   7c254a5457d06d9b9e355f1208bd5673
#
_cell.length_a   1.000
_cell.length_b   1.000
_cell.length_c   1.000
_cell.angle_alpha   90.00
_cell.angle_beta   90.00
_cell.angle_gamma   90.00
#
_symmetry.space_group_name_H-M   'P 1'
#
loop_
_entity.id
_entity.type
_entity.pdbx_description
1 polymer ?
#
loop_
_entity_poly.entity_id
_entity_poly.type
_entity_poly.pdbx_seq_one_letter_code
_entity_poly.pdbx_strand_id
1 'polypeptide(L)'
;MQRFFVEPYQIEEEAHRIHINGTDVNHIKNVLRMKCGEDVWLSDGGDKEYHCQIEELGEDEVLLHILYAQEPEYELPNKIYLFQGLPKADKMELIIQKAVELGAFSIIPVETKRCVVKLDVKKAAKKVVRWQQIAESAAKQSKRMLIPEIHEVMTYKQALEFAKQLDVKLIPYELAKGMKETREILSEIKPGQSVGIFIGPEGGFEEEEVAKALEAGAHAITLGRRILRTETAGLAILSVLMFQLENE
;
A
#
# COMPACT_ATOMS: atom_id res chain seq x y z
N MET A 1 -20.03 -9.43 -1.41
CA MET A 1 -20.31 -8.85 -0.07
C MET A 1 -19.56 -7.55 0.03
N GLN A 2 -20.15 -6.50 0.60
CA GLN A 2 -19.56 -5.16 0.70
C GLN A 2 -18.57 -5.12 1.88
N ARG A 3 -17.57 -4.23 1.77
CA ARG A 3 -16.53 -4.06 2.77
C ARG A 3 -16.38 -2.59 3.15
N PHE A 4 -16.15 -2.32 4.46
CA PHE A 4 -15.96 -0.98 4.99
C PHE A 4 -14.81 -0.98 5.99
N PHE A 5 -14.24 0.20 6.22
CA PHE A 5 -13.26 0.41 7.28
C PHE A 5 -13.93 1.16 8.43
N VAL A 6 -13.55 0.79 9.64
CA VAL A 6 -14.02 1.41 10.87
C VAL A 6 -12.84 1.72 11.79
N GLU A 7 -12.99 2.75 12.58
CA GLU A 7 -12.01 3.10 13.61
C GLU A 7 -12.23 2.22 14.85
N PRO A 8 -11.18 1.91 15.64
CA PRO A 8 -11.31 1.08 16.83
C PRO A 8 -12.39 1.54 17.83
N TYR A 9 -12.62 2.86 17.94
CA TYR A 9 -13.66 3.41 18.84
C TYR A 9 -15.09 3.13 18.38
N GLN A 10 -15.29 2.70 17.14
CA GLN A 10 -16.59 2.32 16.59
C GLN A 10 -16.95 0.85 16.90
N ILE A 11 -16.02 0.09 17.49
CA ILE A 11 -16.15 -1.34 17.75
C ILE A 11 -16.41 -1.55 19.22
N GLU A 12 -17.56 -2.12 19.56
CA GLU A 12 -17.95 -2.55 20.91
C GLU A 12 -17.92 -4.09 20.97
N GLU A 13 -16.72 -4.67 21.12
CA GLU A 13 -16.56 -6.14 21.11
C GLU A 13 -17.41 -6.83 22.18
N GLU A 14 -17.48 -6.27 23.41
CA GLU A 14 -18.28 -6.85 24.51
C GLU A 14 -19.78 -6.87 24.20
N ALA A 15 -20.28 -5.87 23.47
CA ALA A 15 -21.67 -5.79 23.04
C ALA A 15 -21.92 -6.52 21.71
N HIS A 16 -20.88 -7.07 21.06
CA HIS A 16 -20.92 -7.62 19.72
C HIS A 16 -21.51 -6.65 18.67
N ARG A 17 -21.12 -5.37 18.74
CA ARG A 17 -21.66 -4.31 17.88
C ARG A 17 -20.57 -3.46 17.25
N ILE A 18 -20.88 -2.95 16.08
CA ILE A 18 -20.07 -1.93 15.40
C ILE A 18 -20.97 -0.79 14.91
N HIS A 19 -20.50 0.43 15.07
CA HIS A 19 -21.19 1.66 14.74
C HIS A 19 -20.55 2.33 13.54
N ILE A 20 -21.19 2.31 12.37
CA ILE A 20 -20.72 3.06 11.19
C ILE A 20 -21.34 4.44 11.20
N ASN A 21 -20.49 5.47 11.11
CA ASN A 21 -20.87 6.89 11.11
C ASN A 21 -20.33 7.59 9.85
N GLY A 22 -20.76 8.83 9.59
CA GLY A 22 -20.21 9.69 8.56
C GLY A 22 -20.59 9.29 7.14
N THR A 23 -19.65 9.37 6.20
CA THR A 23 -19.93 9.20 4.75
C THR A 23 -20.41 7.83 4.37
N ASP A 24 -19.97 6.79 5.10
CA ASP A 24 -20.33 5.41 4.79
C ASP A 24 -21.79 5.09 5.13
N VAL A 25 -22.45 5.83 6.04
CA VAL A 25 -23.89 5.74 6.27
C VAL A 25 -24.68 6.04 5.00
N ASN A 26 -24.37 7.18 4.35
CA ASN A 26 -24.99 7.52 3.08
C ASN A 26 -24.67 6.51 1.98
N HIS A 27 -23.45 5.98 1.95
CA HIS A 27 -23.05 4.97 0.99
C HIS A 27 -23.88 3.68 1.14
N ILE A 28 -24.01 3.18 2.37
CA ILE A 28 -24.79 1.99 2.68
C ILE A 28 -26.27 2.18 2.33
N LYS A 29 -26.89 3.26 2.78
CA LYS A 29 -28.32 3.49 2.65
C LYS A 29 -28.75 3.89 1.26
N ASN A 30 -28.07 4.85 0.63
CA ASN A 30 -28.56 5.53 -0.57
C ASN A 30 -27.84 5.06 -1.85
N VAL A 31 -26.56 4.69 -1.78
CA VAL A 31 -25.79 4.22 -2.94
C VAL A 31 -25.96 2.73 -3.11
N LEU A 32 -25.66 1.94 -2.09
CA LEU A 32 -25.78 0.48 -2.11
C LEU A 32 -27.18 0.00 -1.83
N ARG A 33 -28.01 0.82 -1.17
CA ARG A 33 -29.40 0.55 -0.81
C ARG A 33 -29.57 -0.75 -0.02
N MET A 34 -28.64 -0.96 0.90
CA MET A 34 -28.62 -2.15 1.76
C MET A 34 -29.77 -2.11 2.77
N LYS A 35 -30.12 -3.30 3.27
CA LYS A 35 -31.24 -3.49 4.21
C LYS A 35 -30.75 -4.16 5.49
N CYS A 36 -31.55 -4.00 6.56
CA CYS A 36 -31.34 -4.81 7.78
C CYS A 36 -31.37 -6.31 7.44
N GLY A 37 -30.50 -7.07 8.07
CA GLY A 37 -30.29 -8.49 7.81
C GLY A 37 -29.28 -8.80 6.68
N GLU A 38 -28.80 -7.83 5.95
CA GLU A 38 -27.72 -8.04 4.97
C GLU A 38 -26.35 -8.05 5.63
N ASP A 39 -25.46 -8.90 5.11
CA ASP A 39 -24.11 -9.11 5.64
C ASP A 39 -23.11 -8.16 5.00
N VAL A 40 -22.16 -7.71 5.82
CA VAL A 40 -21.03 -6.87 5.44
C VAL A 40 -19.75 -7.32 6.13
N TRP A 41 -18.62 -7.02 5.54
CA TRP A 41 -17.32 -7.15 6.17
C TRP A 41 -16.81 -5.78 6.62
N LEU A 42 -16.22 -5.76 7.82
CA LEU A 42 -15.60 -4.58 8.39
C LEU A 42 -14.16 -4.87 8.78
N SER A 43 -13.28 -3.89 8.60
CA SER A 43 -11.91 -3.95 9.09
C SER A 43 -11.63 -2.75 9.99
N ASP A 44 -10.88 -2.99 11.05
CA ASP A 44 -10.32 -1.95 11.91
C ASP A 44 -8.99 -1.39 11.36
N GLY A 45 -8.57 -1.86 10.16
CA GLY A 45 -7.28 -1.53 9.55
C GLY A 45 -6.08 -2.17 10.22
N GLY A 46 -6.30 -3.07 11.19
CA GLY A 46 -5.29 -3.78 11.96
C GLY A 46 -5.33 -5.30 11.76
N ASP A 47 -5.44 -6.02 12.85
CA ASP A 47 -5.29 -7.46 12.89
C ASP A 47 -6.62 -8.24 12.80
N LYS A 48 -7.76 -7.53 12.68
CA LYS A 48 -9.09 -8.17 12.68
C LYS A 48 -9.98 -7.73 11.53
N GLU A 49 -10.70 -8.70 11.05
CA GLU A 49 -11.78 -8.61 10.08
C GLU A 49 -13.07 -9.12 10.73
N TYR A 50 -14.14 -8.32 10.67
CA TYR A 50 -15.41 -8.64 11.31
C TYR A 50 -16.46 -8.95 10.26
N HIS A 51 -17.06 -10.13 10.32
CA HIS A 51 -18.26 -10.46 9.58
C HIS A 51 -19.46 -9.99 10.38
N CYS A 52 -20.22 -9.08 9.83
CA CYS A 52 -21.32 -8.42 10.51
C CYS A 52 -22.60 -8.46 9.71
N GLN A 53 -23.72 -8.32 10.41
CA GLN A 53 -25.05 -8.18 9.83
C GLN A 53 -25.63 -6.81 10.22
N ILE A 54 -26.27 -6.14 9.27
CA ILE A 54 -26.93 -4.85 9.54
C ILE A 54 -28.11 -5.07 10.48
N GLU A 55 -28.03 -4.51 11.70
CA GLU A 55 -29.10 -4.57 12.71
C GLU A 55 -30.08 -3.43 12.52
N GLU A 56 -29.57 -2.20 12.36
CA GLU A 56 -30.38 -0.99 12.24
C GLU A 56 -29.77 0.01 11.25
N LEU A 57 -30.63 0.67 10.49
CA LEU A 57 -30.29 1.77 9.58
C LEU A 57 -30.85 3.09 10.10
N GLY A 58 -30.15 3.70 11.09
CA GLY A 58 -30.49 4.99 11.67
C GLY A 58 -30.32 6.16 10.69
N GLU A 59 -30.56 7.39 11.13
CA GLU A 59 -30.42 8.60 10.30
C GLU A 59 -28.95 8.89 10.02
N ASP A 60 -28.12 8.97 11.04
CA ASP A 60 -26.70 9.33 10.98
C ASP A 60 -25.77 8.17 11.34
N GLU A 61 -26.32 6.98 11.57
CA GLU A 61 -25.59 5.80 12.02
C GLU A 61 -26.16 4.53 11.41
N VAL A 62 -25.30 3.55 11.17
CA VAL A 62 -25.68 2.17 10.88
C VAL A 62 -25.12 1.28 11.98
N LEU A 63 -26.02 0.58 12.68
CA LEU A 63 -25.68 -0.37 13.73
C LEU A 63 -25.55 -1.77 13.12
N LEU A 64 -24.45 -2.44 13.46
CA LEU A 64 -24.14 -3.78 12.95
C LEU A 64 -23.92 -4.75 14.13
N HIS A 65 -24.40 -5.96 13.98
CA HIS A 65 -24.12 -7.06 14.87
C HIS A 65 -22.95 -7.89 14.37
N ILE A 66 -21.93 -8.11 15.21
CA ILE A 66 -20.76 -8.95 14.89
C ILE A 66 -21.18 -10.42 14.97
N LEU A 67 -21.12 -11.12 13.84
CA LEU A 67 -21.36 -12.55 13.76
C LEU A 67 -20.11 -13.34 14.19
N TYR A 68 -18.94 -12.94 13.69
CA TYR A 68 -17.63 -13.45 14.11
C TYR A 68 -16.51 -12.51 13.63
N ALA A 69 -15.33 -12.69 14.22
CA ALA A 69 -14.10 -12.02 13.80
C ALA A 69 -13.06 -13.05 13.36
N GLN A 70 -12.20 -12.67 12.43
CA GLN A 70 -11.09 -13.49 11.94
C GLN A 70 -9.86 -12.63 11.63
N GLU A 71 -8.71 -13.27 11.39
CA GLU A 71 -7.53 -12.60 10.83
C GLU A 71 -7.78 -12.24 9.36
N PRO A 72 -7.20 -11.13 8.85
CA PRO A 72 -7.35 -10.71 7.45
C PRO A 72 -6.79 -11.77 6.48
N GLU A 73 -7.62 -12.25 5.55
CA GLU A 73 -7.22 -13.27 4.56
C GLU A 73 -6.51 -12.69 3.32
N TYR A 74 -6.65 -11.37 3.06
CA TYR A 74 -6.25 -10.76 1.79
C TYR A 74 -4.95 -9.94 1.89
N GLU A 75 -4.23 -10.04 3.00
CA GLU A 75 -2.97 -9.33 3.17
C GLU A 75 -1.78 -10.27 2.95
N LEU A 76 -0.74 -9.75 2.31
CA LEU A 76 0.51 -10.49 2.17
C LEU A 76 1.16 -10.69 3.56
N PRO A 77 1.83 -11.82 3.79
CA PRO A 77 2.52 -12.08 5.05
C PRO A 77 3.70 -11.14 5.29
N ASN A 78 4.12 -10.41 4.26
CA ASN A 78 5.24 -9.48 4.25
C ASN A 78 4.78 -8.03 4.14
N LYS A 79 5.42 -7.13 4.88
CA LYS A 79 5.18 -5.68 4.75
C LYS A 79 6.06 -5.11 3.63
N ILE A 80 5.45 -4.80 2.47
CA ILE A 80 6.16 -4.27 1.30
C ILE A 80 6.02 -2.74 1.25
N TYR A 81 7.15 -2.04 1.35
CA TYR A 81 7.26 -0.58 1.30
C TYR A 81 7.75 -0.14 -0.08
N LEU A 82 6.95 0.65 -0.80
CA LEU A 82 7.32 1.19 -2.10
C LEU A 82 7.86 2.62 -1.96
N PHE A 83 9.17 2.79 -2.08
CA PHE A 83 9.84 4.10 -2.20
C PHE A 83 9.82 4.54 -3.65
N GLN A 84 8.86 5.40 -4.00
CA GLN A 84 8.63 5.81 -5.38
C GLN A 84 9.19 7.20 -5.64
N GLY A 85 10.18 7.31 -6.51
CA GLY A 85 10.65 8.60 -7.03
C GLY A 85 9.50 9.37 -7.70
N LEU A 86 9.34 10.66 -7.36
CA LEU A 86 8.23 11.50 -7.84
C LEU A 86 8.18 11.51 -9.37
N PRO A 87 7.17 10.91 -10.00
CA PRO A 87 7.03 10.88 -11.45
C PRO A 87 6.34 12.16 -11.97
N LYS A 88 6.40 12.38 -13.28
CA LYS A 88 5.68 13.46 -13.94
C LYS A 88 4.18 13.19 -14.02
N ALA A 89 3.41 14.26 -14.12
CA ALA A 89 1.95 14.25 -14.32
C ALA A 89 1.22 13.42 -13.25
N ASP A 90 0.18 12.68 -13.66
CA ASP A 90 -0.69 11.93 -12.77
C ASP A 90 -0.28 10.46 -12.58
N LYS A 91 0.95 10.11 -13.02
CA LYS A 91 1.45 8.74 -12.91
C LYS A 91 1.49 8.23 -11.48
N MET A 92 1.74 9.12 -10.51
CA MET A 92 1.76 8.72 -9.10
C MET A 92 0.40 8.16 -8.65
N GLU A 93 -0.70 8.68 -9.16
CA GLU A 93 -2.06 8.19 -8.86
C GLU A 93 -2.25 6.75 -9.36
N LEU A 94 -1.81 6.47 -10.60
CA LEU A 94 -1.82 5.12 -11.16
C LEU A 94 -0.92 4.16 -10.37
N ILE A 95 0.29 4.60 -10.02
CA ILE A 95 1.25 3.80 -9.24
C ILE A 95 0.63 3.41 -7.90
N ILE A 96 0.07 4.38 -7.18
CA ILE A 96 -0.57 4.13 -5.88
C ILE A 96 -1.72 3.15 -6.03
N GLN A 97 -2.66 3.41 -6.95
CA GLN A 97 -3.78 2.52 -7.18
C GLN A 97 -3.32 1.07 -7.39
N LYS A 98 -2.37 0.86 -8.31
CA LYS A 98 -1.91 -0.47 -8.65
C LYS A 98 -0.99 -1.09 -7.60
N ALA A 99 -0.19 -0.30 -6.89
CA ALA A 99 0.61 -0.79 -5.77
C ALA A 99 -0.27 -1.32 -4.63
N VAL A 100 -1.38 -0.62 -4.34
CA VAL A 100 -2.37 -1.09 -3.38
C VAL A 100 -2.98 -2.42 -3.83
N GLU A 101 -3.45 -2.52 -5.08
CA GLU A 101 -4.01 -3.76 -5.64
C GLU A 101 -3.01 -4.94 -5.57
N LEU A 102 -1.70 -4.66 -5.64
CA LEU A 102 -0.61 -5.65 -5.61
C LEU A 102 -0.04 -5.90 -4.21
N GLY A 103 -0.72 -5.47 -3.15
CA GLY A 103 -0.36 -5.82 -1.78
C GLY A 103 0.71 -4.91 -1.13
N ALA A 104 1.04 -3.74 -1.69
CA ALA A 104 1.92 -2.81 -0.99
C ALA A 104 1.36 -2.45 0.39
N PHE A 105 2.20 -2.53 1.43
CA PHE A 105 1.84 -2.16 2.80
C PHE A 105 1.86 -0.65 2.99
N SER A 106 2.81 0.04 2.36
CA SER A 106 2.96 1.48 2.46
C SER A 106 3.68 2.05 1.24
N ILE A 107 3.41 3.31 0.90
CA ILE A 107 4.01 3.99 -0.25
C ILE A 107 4.66 5.30 0.22
N ILE A 108 5.92 5.45 -0.07
CA ILE A 108 6.76 6.58 0.30
C ILE A 108 7.13 7.37 -0.96
N PRO A 109 6.54 8.54 -1.21
CA PRO A 109 6.97 9.42 -2.29
C PRO A 109 8.35 10.00 -2.00
N VAL A 110 9.29 9.89 -2.94
CA VAL A 110 10.68 10.28 -2.74
C VAL A 110 11.12 11.35 -3.73
N GLU A 111 11.69 12.44 -3.25
CA GLU A 111 12.38 13.42 -4.07
C GLU A 111 13.82 12.98 -4.30
N THR A 112 14.16 12.61 -5.55
CA THR A 112 15.50 12.21 -5.99
C THR A 112 16.13 13.29 -6.87
N LYS A 113 17.42 13.17 -7.16
CA LYS A 113 18.14 14.18 -7.97
C LYS A 113 17.54 14.36 -9.36
N ARG A 114 17.07 13.28 -10.01
CA ARG A 114 16.52 13.30 -11.37
C ARG A 114 15.01 13.52 -11.42
N CYS A 115 14.36 13.79 -10.30
CA CYS A 115 12.96 14.21 -10.29
C CYS A 115 12.82 15.58 -10.96
N VAL A 116 12.00 15.63 -12.01
CA VAL A 116 11.61 16.89 -12.67
C VAL A 116 10.56 17.63 -11.84
N VAL A 117 9.71 16.89 -11.14
CA VAL A 117 8.67 17.46 -10.28
C VAL A 117 9.32 17.95 -8.98
N LYS A 118 9.09 19.23 -8.68
CA LYS A 118 9.48 19.86 -7.42
C LYS A 118 8.22 20.28 -6.69
N LEU A 119 8.03 19.80 -5.48
CA LEU A 119 6.87 20.12 -4.66
C LEU A 119 7.32 21.01 -3.48
N ASP A 120 6.69 22.17 -3.33
CA ASP A 120 6.76 22.89 -2.07
C ASP A 120 5.92 22.17 -1.00
N VAL A 121 6.17 22.48 0.27
CA VAL A 121 5.53 21.81 1.42
C VAL A 121 4.00 21.80 1.33
N LYS A 122 3.38 22.92 0.89
CA LYS A 122 1.92 23.01 0.80
C LYS A 122 1.36 22.15 -0.34
N LYS A 123 2.05 22.11 -1.48
CA LYS A 123 1.65 21.26 -2.61
C LYS A 123 1.87 19.78 -2.29
N ALA A 124 2.97 19.44 -1.63
CA ALA A 124 3.24 18.08 -1.18
C ALA A 124 2.13 17.57 -0.26
N ALA A 125 1.79 18.32 0.79
CA ALA A 125 0.72 17.97 1.71
C ALA A 125 -0.64 17.76 1.02
N LYS A 126 -1.03 18.65 0.09
CA LYS A 126 -2.28 18.49 -0.67
C LYS A 126 -2.26 17.22 -1.55
N LYS A 127 -1.11 16.90 -2.16
CA LYS A 127 -0.98 15.69 -2.97
C LYS A 127 -1.05 14.43 -2.10
N VAL A 128 -0.41 14.41 -0.95
CA VAL A 128 -0.46 13.28 -0.02
C VAL A 128 -1.90 12.99 0.41
N VAL A 129 -2.68 14.00 0.78
CA VAL A 129 -4.11 13.84 1.10
C VAL A 129 -4.88 13.20 -0.07
N ARG A 130 -4.69 13.70 -1.29
CA ARG A 130 -5.33 13.11 -2.47
C ARG A 130 -4.87 11.68 -2.73
N TRP A 131 -3.59 11.41 -2.61
CA TRP A 131 -3.01 10.08 -2.80
C TRP A 131 -3.52 9.07 -1.77
N GLN A 132 -3.71 9.51 -0.51
CA GLN A 132 -4.32 8.69 0.53
C GLN A 132 -5.75 8.29 0.18
N GLN A 133 -6.56 9.20 -0.37
CA GLN A 133 -7.91 8.90 -0.84
C GLN A 133 -7.93 7.88 -2.00
N ILE A 134 -6.90 7.93 -2.87
CA ILE A 134 -6.75 6.93 -3.94
C ILE A 134 -6.39 5.57 -3.35
N ALA A 135 -5.47 5.52 -2.38
CA ALA A 135 -5.11 4.28 -1.68
C ALA A 135 -6.32 3.67 -0.99
N GLU A 136 -7.13 4.46 -0.29
CA GLU A 136 -8.37 4.01 0.35
C GLU A 136 -9.37 3.45 -0.66
N SER A 137 -9.61 4.17 -1.77
CA SER A 137 -10.51 3.70 -2.83
C SER A 137 -10.01 2.39 -3.47
N ALA A 138 -8.71 2.26 -3.70
CA ALA A 138 -8.11 1.05 -4.25
C ALA A 138 -8.20 -0.12 -3.27
N ALA A 139 -7.95 0.10 -1.97
CA ALA A 139 -8.07 -0.93 -0.93
C ALA A 139 -9.51 -1.47 -0.84
N LYS A 140 -10.50 -0.58 -0.82
CA LYS A 140 -11.92 -0.96 -0.85
C LYS A 140 -12.27 -1.80 -2.09
N GLN A 141 -11.78 -1.41 -3.27
CA GLN A 141 -12.04 -2.11 -4.53
C GLN A 141 -11.35 -3.48 -4.61
N SER A 142 -10.10 -3.58 -4.15
CA SER A 142 -9.33 -4.83 -4.15
C SER A 142 -9.66 -5.75 -2.96
N LYS A 143 -10.60 -5.37 -2.12
CA LYS A 143 -11.06 -6.09 -0.92
C LYS A 143 -9.97 -6.24 0.13
N ARG A 144 -8.97 -5.38 0.12
CA ARG A 144 -7.95 -5.35 1.17
C ARG A 144 -8.56 -4.91 2.50
N MET A 145 -7.97 -5.40 3.58
CA MET A 145 -8.40 -5.12 4.96
C MET A 145 -7.52 -4.06 5.62
N LEU A 146 -6.46 -3.64 4.91
CA LEU A 146 -5.56 -2.57 5.31
C LEU A 146 -5.58 -1.47 4.23
N ILE A 147 -5.68 -0.22 4.67
CA ILE A 147 -5.47 0.93 3.79
C ILE A 147 -3.98 1.30 3.86
N PRO A 148 -3.20 1.09 2.77
CA PRO A 148 -1.80 1.48 2.76
C PRO A 148 -1.60 2.95 3.08
N GLU A 149 -0.69 3.24 4.00
CA GLU A 149 -0.32 4.62 4.33
C GLU A 149 0.49 5.25 3.19
N ILE A 150 0.09 6.45 2.78
CA ILE A 150 0.89 7.30 1.91
C ILE A 150 1.65 8.28 2.79
N HIS A 151 2.95 8.07 2.92
CA HIS A 151 3.80 8.95 3.71
C HIS A 151 3.94 10.36 3.13
N GLU A 152 4.40 11.29 3.95
CA GLU A 152 4.86 12.58 3.46
C GLU A 152 6.00 12.41 2.46
N VAL A 153 6.15 13.38 1.56
CA VAL A 153 7.25 13.36 0.58
C VAL A 153 8.58 13.45 1.30
N MET A 154 9.41 12.44 1.12
CA MET A 154 10.74 12.36 1.73
C MET A 154 11.83 12.75 0.72
N THR A 155 12.89 13.36 1.21
CA THR A 155 14.15 13.41 0.47
C THR A 155 14.74 12.01 0.35
N TYR A 156 15.60 11.78 -0.66
CA TYR A 156 16.26 10.47 -0.81
C TYR A 156 17.04 10.04 0.44
N LYS A 157 17.68 11.00 1.14
CA LYS A 157 18.39 10.73 2.38
C LYS A 157 17.45 10.26 3.51
N GLN A 158 16.30 10.90 3.66
CA GLN A 158 15.29 10.48 4.64
C GLN A 158 14.71 9.10 4.31
N ALA A 159 14.46 8.82 3.03
CA ALA A 159 13.99 7.52 2.58
C ALA A 159 14.99 6.38 2.88
N LEU A 160 16.30 6.62 2.67
CA LEU A 160 17.34 5.67 3.05
C LEU A 160 17.42 5.47 4.57
N GLU A 161 17.26 6.53 5.35
CA GLU A 161 17.28 6.44 6.82
C GLU A 161 16.07 5.63 7.33
N PHE A 162 14.88 5.90 6.78
CA PHE A 162 13.69 5.11 7.06
C PHE A 162 13.90 3.63 6.71
N ALA A 163 14.49 3.34 5.56
CA ALA A 163 14.69 1.97 5.09
C ALA A 163 15.71 1.17 5.93
N LYS A 164 16.51 1.78 6.81
CA LYS A 164 17.44 1.04 7.68
C LYS A 164 16.75 0.04 8.61
N GLN A 165 15.52 0.31 9.00
CA GLN A 165 14.72 -0.58 9.85
C GLN A 165 14.11 -1.77 9.09
N LEU A 166 14.16 -1.78 7.75
CA LEU A 166 13.60 -2.85 6.94
C LEU A 166 14.60 -3.99 6.78
N ASP A 167 14.08 -5.23 6.77
CA ASP A 167 14.89 -6.44 6.67
C ASP A 167 15.57 -6.56 5.31
N VAL A 168 14.81 -6.36 4.23
CA VAL A 168 15.30 -6.46 2.85
C VAL A 168 15.08 -5.14 2.12
N LYS A 169 16.06 -4.70 1.35
CA LYS A 169 15.99 -3.50 0.52
C LYS A 169 16.40 -3.83 -0.91
N LEU A 170 15.54 -3.50 -1.87
CA LEU A 170 15.73 -3.79 -3.29
C LEU A 170 15.79 -2.48 -4.09
N ILE A 171 16.75 -2.37 -4.98
CA ILE A 171 16.86 -1.26 -5.92
C ILE A 171 17.02 -1.82 -7.34
N PRO A 172 15.96 -1.79 -8.18
CA PRO A 172 16.07 -2.10 -9.59
C PRO A 172 17.02 -1.12 -10.28
N TYR A 173 18.09 -1.67 -10.87
CA TYR A 173 19.13 -0.89 -11.52
C TYR A 173 19.57 -1.56 -12.82
N GLU A 174 19.72 -0.79 -13.90
CA GLU A 174 20.00 -1.32 -15.24
C GLU A 174 21.37 -2.03 -15.36
N LEU A 175 22.35 -1.62 -14.52
CA LEU A 175 23.68 -2.24 -14.47
C LEU A 175 23.78 -3.39 -13.45
N ALA A 176 22.67 -3.80 -12.82
CA ALA A 176 22.66 -4.94 -11.90
C ALA A 176 23.01 -6.23 -12.64
N LYS A 177 23.70 -7.10 -11.93
CA LYS A 177 24.05 -8.43 -12.44
C LYS A 177 22.79 -9.26 -12.71
N GLY A 178 22.88 -10.16 -13.64
CA GLY A 178 21.80 -10.87 -14.34
C GLY A 178 20.62 -11.42 -13.51
N MET A 179 19.63 -11.96 -14.24
CA MET A 179 18.37 -12.48 -13.66
C MET A 179 18.55 -13.61 -12.65
N LYS A 180 19.66 -14.37 -12.71
CA LYS A 180 19.92 -15.46 -11.77
C LYS A 180 20.11 -14.91 -10.36
N GLU A 181 20.99 -13.93 -10.20
CA GLU A 181 21.27 -13.28 -8.92
C GLU A 181 20.00 -12.60 -8.34
N THR A 182 19.22 -11.93 -9.19
CA THR A 182 17.93 -11.37 -8.78
C THR A 182 16.99 -12.44 -8.22
N ARG A 183 16.88 -13.61 -8.87
CA ARG A 183 16.04 -14.71 -8.38
C ARG A 183 16.54 -15.27 -7.06
N GLU A 184 17.85 -15.39 -6.89
CA GLU A 184 18.45 -15.84 -5.63
C GLU A 184 18.09 -14.87 -4.50
N ILE A 185 18.28 -13.55 -4.68
CA ILE A 185 17.92 -12.52 -3.70
C ILE A 185 16.42 -12.60 -3.33
N LEU A 186 15.54 -12.67 -4.33
CA LEU A 186 14.10 -12.73 -4.08
C LEU A 186 13.70 -14.03 -3.36
N SER A 187 14.34 -15.18 -3.69
CA SER A 187 14.02 -16.47 -3.05
C SER A 187 14.44 -16.55 -1.58
N GLU A 188 15.32 -15.67 -1.12
CA GLU A 188 15.76 -15.59 0.27
C GLU A 188 14.78 -14.78 1.17
N ILE A 189 13.82 -14.07 0.58
CA ILE A 189 12.79 -13.32 1.33
C ILE A 189 11.86 -14.30 2.01
N LYS A 190 11.77 -14.19 3.35
CA LYS A 190 10.95 -15.07 4.18
C LYS A 190 9.63 -14.39 4.57
N PRO A 191 8.56 -15.17 4.79
CA PRO A 191 7.33 -14.64 5.37
C PRO A 191 7.60 -13.85 6.67
N GLY A 192 6.87 -12.74 6.85
CA GLY A 192 7.01 -11.86 8.00
C GLY A 192 8.09 -10.78 7.88
N GLN A 193 9.00 -10.87 6.91
CA GLN A 193 10.01 -9.84 6.69
C GLN A 193 9.42 -8.57 6.05
N SER A 194 9.99 -7.43 6.40
CA SER A 194 9.72 -6.14 5.77
C SER A 194 10.63 -5.94 4.55
N VAL A 195 10.04 -5.52 3.42
CA VAL A 195 10.73 -5.36 2.13
C VAL A 195 10.58 -3.93 1.63
N GLY A 196 11.68 -3.22 1.45
CA GLY A 196 11.71 -1.89 0.81
C GLY A 196 12.10 -1.99 -0.66
N ILE A 197 11.34 -1.35 -1.55
CA ILE A 197 11.59 -1.31 -2.99
C ILE A 197 11.82 0.12 -3.41
N PHE A 198 12.99 0.47 -3.96
CA PHE A 198 13.32 1.81 -4.43
C PHE A 198 13.14 1.90 -5.95
N ILE A 199 12.17 2.70 -6.39
CA ILE A 199 11.91 2.94 -7.83
C ILE A 199 12.25 4.39 -8.14
N GLY A 200 13.13 4.62 -9.12
CA GLY A 200 13.49 5.95 -9.59
C GLY A 200 12.37 6.63 -10.39
N PRO A 201 12.44 7.96 -10.59
CA PRO A 201 11.60 8.67 -11.53
C PRO A 201 11.93 8.29 -12.98
N GLU A 202 11.36 8.97 -13.97
CA GLU A 202 11.63 8.69 -15.39
C GLU A 202 13.12 8.78 -15.77
N GLY A 203 13.88 9.61 -15.08
CA GLY A 203 15.34 9.73 -15.27
C GLY A 203 16.18 8.68 -14.54
N GLY A 204 15.54 7.79 -13.79
CA GLY A 204 16.22 6.81 -12.93
C GLY A 204 16.94 7.45 -11.74
N PHE A 205 17.83 6.71 -11.10
CA PHE A 205 18.70 7.19 -10.03
C PHE A 205 20.04 7.68 -10.60
N GLU A 206 20.67 8.63 -9.90
CA GLU A 206 22.08 8.95 -10.09
C GLU A 206 22.96 7.81 -9.55
N GLU A 207 24.16 7.63 -10.11
CA GLU A 207 25.09 6.59 -9.64
C GLU A 207 25.42 6.75 -8.14
N GLU A 208 25.56 7.99 -7.66
CA GLU A 208 25.76 8.27 -6.23
C GLU A 208 24.55 7.86 -5.35
N GLU A 209 23.33 7.97 -5.88
CA GLU A 209 22.12 7.54 -5.16
C GLU A 209 22.10 6.02 -5.04
N VAL A 210 22.43 5.31 -6.12
CA VAL A 210 22.56 3.86 -6.11
C VAL A 210 23.66 3.43 -5.14
N ALA A 211 24.85 4.04 -5.20
CA ALA A 211 25.95 3.71 -4.30
C ALA A 211 25.55 3.85 -2.83
N LYS A 212 24.86 4.94 -2.46
CA LYS A 212 24.33 5.14 -1.10
C LYS A 212 23.28 4.10 -0.68
N ALA A 213 22.44 3.66 -1.62
CA ALA A 213 21.50 2.58 -1.32
C ALA A 213 22.23 1.26 -1.04
N LEU A 214 23.24 0.92 -1.82
CA LEU A 214 24.08 -0.27 -1.61
C LEU A 214 24.85 -0.21 -0.28
N GLU A 215 25.41 0.95 0.06
CA GLU A 215 26.04 1.19 1.37
C GLU A 215 25.06 1.04 2.54
N ALA A 216 23.78 1.38 2.31
CA ALA A 216 22.69 1.17 3.27
C ALA A 216 22.16 -0.28 3.30
N GLY A 217 22.81 -1.20 2.57
CA GLY A 217 22.48 -2.62 2.53
C GLY A 217 21.34 -2.96 1.56
N ALA A 218 21.09 -2.14 0.54
CA ALA A 218 20.18 -2.50 -0.53
C ALA A 218 20.83 -3.45 -1.53
N HIS A 219 20.04 -4.36 -2.09
CA HIS A 219 20.45 -5.26 -3.16
C HIS A 219 20.07 -4.67 -4.52
N ALA A 220 21.06 -4.49 -5.41
CA ALA A 220 20.78 -4.14 -6.79
C ALA A 220 20.19 -5.35 -7.51
N ILE A 221 19.02 -5.19 -8.09
CA ILE A 221 18.31 -6.22 -8.85
C ILE A 221 18.03 -5.78 -10.28
N THR A 222 17.83 -6.73 -11.18
CA THR A 222 17.38 -6.43 -12.55
C THR A 222 15.95 -6.91 -12.78
N LEU A 223 15.16 -6.12 -13.49
CA LEU A 223 13.78 -6.47 -13.90
C LEU A 223 13.76 -7.02 -15.35
N GLY A 224 14.90 -7.45 -15.87
CA GLY A 224 15.05 -8.02 -17.21
C GLY A 224 15.80 -7.10 -18.18
N ARG A 225 15.86 -7.51 -19.45
CA ARG A 225 16.68 -6.84 -20.47
C ARG A 225 16.07 -5.55 -21.05
N ARG A 226 14.80 -5.29 -20.79
CA ARG A 226 14.10 -4.11 -21.28
C ARG A 226 14.11 -3.01 -20.23
N ILE A 227 14.27 -1.77 -20.67
CA ILE A 227 14.07 -0.61 -19.80
C ILE A 227 12.56 -0.46 -19.55
N LEU A 228 12.16 -0.53 -18.30
CA LEU A 228 10.79 -0.33 -17.87
C LEU A 228 10.57 1.14 -17.51
N ARG A 229 9.40 1.66 -17.80
CA ARG A 229 8.98 2.97 -17.28
C ARG A 229 8.84 2.92 -15.76
N THR A 230 8.96 4.06 -15.10
CA THR A 230 8.90 4.15 -13.63
C THR A 230 7.64 3.50 -13.06
N GLU A 231 6.48 3.77 -13.68
CA GLU A 231 5.22 3.13 -13.31
C GLU A 231 5.23 1.62 -13.53
N THR A 232 5.86 1.14 -14.59
CA THR A 232 5.93 -0.29 -14.89
C THR A 232 6.92 -1.04 -13.99
N ALA A 233 8.04 -0.41 -13.65
CA ALA A 233 9.08 -1.04 -12.84
C ALA A 233 8.57 -1.40 -11.43
N GLY A 234 7.88 -0.45 -10.77
CA GLY A 234 7.27 -0.68 -9.46
C GLY A 234 6.24 -1.82 -9.49
N LEU A 235 5.34 -1.79 -10.48
CA LEU A 235 4.31 -2.81 -10.62
C LEU A 235 4.89 -4.19 -10.94
N ALA A 236 5.93 -4.26 -11.76
CA ALA A 236 6.57 -5.52 -12.12
C ALA A 236 7.16 -6.23 -10.90
N ILE A 237 7.93 -5.52 -10.07
CA ILE A 237 8.54 -6.13 -8.88
C ILE A 237 7.47 -6.45 -7.82
N LEU A 238 6.47 -5.60 -7.63
CA LEU A 238 5.35 -5.88 -6.73
C LEU A 238 4.60 -7.14 -7.16
N SER A 239 4.30 -7.31 -8.46
CA SER A 239 3.64 -8.51 -8.97
C SER A 239 4.47 -9.78 -8.74
N VAL A 240 5.79 -9.71 -8.90
CA VAL A 240 6.68 -10.85 -8.65
C VAL A 240 6.67 -11.22 -7.16
N LEU A 241 6.78 -10.23 -6.28
CA LEU A 241 6.76 -10.45 -4.83
C LEU A 241 5.39 -10.95 -4.36
N MET A 242 4.30 -10.35 -4.83
CA MET A 242 2.94 -10.81 -4.54
C MET A 242 2.80 -12.29 -4.89
N PHE A 243 3.11 -12.67 -6.13
CA PHE A 243 2.99 -14.07 -6.58
C PHE A 243 3.88 -15.03 -5.80
N GLN A 244 5.06 -14.59 -5.35
CA GLN A 244 6.00 -15.44 -4.60
C GLN A 244 5.61 -15.59 -3.12
N LEU A 245 5.01 -14.54 -2.52
CA LEU A 245 4.75 -14.45 -1.09
C LEU A 245 3.29 -14.75 -0.73
N GLU A 246 2.39 -14.78 -1.73
CA GLU A 246 1.00 -15.17 -1.51
C GLU A 246 0.95 -16.58 -0.89
N ASN A 247 0.19 -16.71 0.19
CA ASN A 247 -0.05 -18.02 0.79
C ASN A 247 -1.17 -18.74 0.03
N GLU A 248 -1.07 -20.08 -0.08
CA GLU A 248 -2.14 -20.94 -0.60
C GLU A 248 -3.27 -21.12 0.43
#